data_4ce66f17245febe8a4634e8485c9cac2
#
_entry.id   4ce66f17245febe8a4634e8485c9cac2
#
_cell.length_a   1.000
_cell.length_b   1.000
_cell.length_c   1.000
_cell.angle_alpha   90.00
_cell.angle_beta   90.00
_cell.angle_gamma   90.00
#
_symmetry.space_group_name_H-M   'P 1'
#
loop_
_entity.id
_entity.type
_entity.pdbx_description
1 polymer ?
#
loop_
_entity_poly.entity_id
_entity_poly.type
_entity_poly.pdbx_seq_one_letter_code
_entity_poly.pdbx_strand_id
1 'polypeptide(L)'
;MRFLLLVFLATRLLFGASEIAQIWSSDEIKAHETGEFLRFSLYKLEGNETGPTLLVVGGVHGDEPGGYFAPAILAARYKIKKGAVWVTPNLNAESIARSRRGLYGDMNRKFAKVSDNDRDYDMVREIKRIVLDPQVDLILNLHDGHGFYRERWESSIFNPRAWGQTLVIDQKTLADVKFGNMDEIAKKVTDKMSASLAQEHHFFRVKNTETRYKDEEMQKSLTYFAVTNLKPAFGQETSKNIDSLAQKVEYHLRSIEEFMNVMGIEYERDFELSINGVQEALNYSGTLKINGKIGFELTELRNILRFVPLQGDMKDRFVFDNPLGAMKKIDDRYDIYIGNKRISSLYPQFFAYDCKLDKVTIAIDGENKEIAIGETFALKDNFNVFAIDNIRVNVIGFSKKGVTDESSITIRKKDMVSRFSEDVRGLIYRVEFYREKNFCGMINAKFIK
;
A
#
# COMPACT_ATOMS: atom_id res chain seq x y z
N MET A 1 41.69 3.44 29.44
CA MET A 1 40.90 2.83 28.34
C MET A 1 39.49 3.42 28.44
N ARG A 2 39.23 4.49 27.71
CA ARG A 2 37.94 5.23 27.74
C ARG A 2 37.10 4.78 26.53
N PHE A 3 35.94 4.20 26.80
CA PHE A 3 34.93 3.90 25.80
C PHE A 3 34.21 5.21 25.44
N LEU A 4 34.28 5.61 24.18
CA LEU A 4 33.48 6.70 23.60
C LEU A 4 32.10 6.14 23.20
N LEU A 5 31.06 6.61 23.87
CA LEU A 5 29.67 6.38 23.48
C LEU A 5 29.32 7.42 22.41
N LEU A 6 29.14 6.98 21.15
CA LEU A 6 28.62 7.80 20.07
C LEU A 6 27.09 7.77 20.15
N VAL A 7 26.52 8.88 20.62
CA VAL A 7 25.07 9.13 20.57
C VAL A 7 24.76 9.72 19.18
N PHE A 8 24.07 8.95 18.34
CA PHE A 8 23.47 9.46 17.11
C PHE A 8 22.16 10.19 17.48
N LEU A 9 22.21 11.53 17.46
CA LEU A 9 21.02 12.38 17.45
C LEU A 9 20.48 12.41 16.02
N ALA A 10 19.42 11.62 15.77
CA ALA A 10 18.65 11.75 14.52
C ALA A 10 17.63 12.88 14.70
N THR A 11 17.83 13.99 14.03
CA THR A 11 16.85 15.07 13.87
C THR A 11 15.66 14.55 13.07
N ARG A 12 14.50 14.42 13.73
CA ARG A 12 13.21 14.11 13.11
C ARG A 12 12.74 15.32 12.30
N LEU A 13 12.74 15.21 10.99
CA LEU A 13 11.95 16.07 10.11
C LEU A 13 10.50 15.55 10.08
N LEU A 14 9.60 16.40 10.57
CA LEU A 14 8.15 16.22 10.55
C LEU A 14 7.63 16.24 9.10
N PHE A 15 7.43 15.07 8.53
CA PHE A 15 6.48 14.84 7.45
C PHE A 15 5.69 13.58 7.81
N GLY A 16 4.34 13.71 7.80
CA GLY A 16 3.42 12.63 8.12
C GLY A 16 3.38 11.56 7.03
N ALA A 17 4.44 10.78 6.95
CA ALA A 17 4.44 9.47 6.33
C ALA A 17 4.61 8.47 7.47
N SER A 18 3.71 7.50 7.59
CA SER A 18 3.94 6.31 8.40
C SER A 18 5.34 5.80 8.10
N GLU A 19 6.20 5.74 9.12
CA GLU A 19 7.54 5.16 8.95
C GLU A 19 7.35 3.77 8.36
N ILE A 20 7.89 3.53 7.16
CA ILE A 20 8.00 2.21 6.56
C ILE A 20 8.99 1.45 7.41
N ALA A 21 8.50 0.69 8.38
CA ALA A 21 9.32 0.15 9.45
C ALA A 21 10.20 -1.02 9.02
N GLN A 22 10.04 -1.57 7.85
CA GLN A 22 11.01 -2.46 7.21
C GLN A 22 10.47 -2.96 5.86
N ILE A 23 11.08 -2.49 4.79
CA ILE A 23 11.17 -3.29 3.57
C ILE A 23 12.20 -4.37 3.92
N TRP A 24 11.80 -5.63 3.96
CA TRP A 24 12.70 -6.75 4.16
C TRP A 24 13.84 -6.67 3.15
N SER A 25 15.08 -6.67 3.62
CA SER A 25 16.25 -6.62 2.77
C SER A 25 16.33 -7.89 1.91
N SER A 26 16.86 -7.72 0.71
CA SER A 26 17.04 -8.76 -0.30
C SER A 26 17.91 -9.95 0.13
N ASP A 27 18.57 -9.89 1.27
CA ASP A 27 19.58 -10.87 1.68
C ASP A 27 19.00 -12.06 2.46
N GLU A 28 17.78 -11.97 2.99
CA GLU A 28 17.15 -13.06 3.76
C GLU A 28 16.13 -13.90 2.98
N ILE A 29 15.71 -13.45 1.81
CA ILE A 29 14.85 -14.25 0.93
C ILE A 29 15.62 -14.41 -0.37
N LYS A 30 16.09 -15.63 -0.67
CA LYS A 30 16.61 -15.97 -1.99
C LYS A 30 15.56 -15.52 -3.00
N ALA A 31 15.85 -14.45 -3.72
CA ALA A 31 15.05 -14.02 -4.86
C ALA A 31 15.04 -15.19 -5.82
N HIS A 32 13.86 -15.80 -6.02
CA HIS A 32 13.68 -16.59 -7.22
C HIS A 32 13.92 -15.64 -8.38
N GLU A 33 14.74 -16.03 -9.34
CA GLU A 33 15.32 -15.22 -10.43
C GLU A 33 14.34 -14.56 -11.39
N THR A 34 13.06 -14.52 -11.06
CA THR A 34 12.00 -13.84 -11.81
C THR A 34 11.51 -12.63 -11.05
N GLY A 35 12.29 -11.58 -11.01
CA GLY A 35 12.16 -10.28 -10.36
C GLY A 35 10.85 -9.51 -10.39
N GLU A 36 9.72 -10.10 -9.99
CA GLU A 36 8.42 -9.56 -10.32
C GLU A 36 7.44 -9.71 -9.15
N PHE A 37 6.84 -8.65 -8.65
CA PHE A 37 5.82 -8.65 -7.59
C PHE A 37 6.15 -9.48 -6.36
N LEU A 38 7.13 -9.13 -5.63
CA LEU A 38 7.72 -10.19 -4.91
C LEU A 38 7.49 -10.27 -3.45
N ARG A 39 7.01 -9.19 -2.82
CA ARG A 39 6.97 -9.17 -1.37
C ARG A 39 5.80 -8.37 -0.87
N PHE A 40 5.17 -8.91 0.17
CA PHE A 40 4.27 -8.10 0.93
C PHE A 40 5.05 -7.11 1.80
N SER A 41 4.39 -6.02 2.17
CA SER A 41 4.92 -5.01 3.07
C SER A 41 4.35 -5.21 4.47
N LEU A 42 5.18 -4.99 5.49
CA LEU A 42 4.74 -4.90 6.88
C LEU A 42 4.93 -3.46 7.35
N TYR A 43 3.83 -2.80 7.69
CA TYR A 43 3.80 -1.47 8.28
C TYR A 43 3.57 -1.60 9.79
N LYS A 44 4.46 -1.05 10.60
CA LYS A 44 4.32 -0.99 12.05
C LYS A 44 3.93 0.41 12.46
N LEU A 45 2.66 0.60 12.81
CA LEU A 45 2.15 1.85 13.33
C LEU A 45 2.21 1.77 14.86
N GLU A 46 3.11 2.53 15.46
CA GLU A 46 3.37 2.48 16.89
C GLU A 46 2.97 3.80 17.55
N GLY A 47 2.25 3.71 18.67
CA GLY A 47 1.89 4.84 19.51
C GLY A 47 3.05 5.28 20.40
N ASN A 48 2.95 6.50 20.93
CA ASN A 48 3.92 6.98 21.93
C ASN A 48 3.71 6.36 23.31
N GLU A 49 2.52 5.77 23.56
CA GLU A 49 2.18 5.06 24.78
C GLU A 49 2.15 3.56 24.53
N THR A 50 2.71 2.80 25.48
CA THR A 50 2.70 1.33 25.42
C THR A 50 1.26 0.78 25.50
N GLY A 51 1.00 -0.31 24.81
CA GLY A 51 -0.28 -0.98 24.80
C GLY A 51 -0.24 -2.28 23.99
N PRO A 52 -1.39 -2.89 23.71
CA PRO A 52 -1.45 -4.11 22.92
C PRO A 52 -1.15 -3.86 21.44
N THR A 53 -0.82 -4.95 20.73
CA THR A 53 -0.53 -4.94 19.31
C THR A 53 -1.58 -5.76 18.54
N LEU A 54 -2.25 -5.10 17.60
CA LEU A 54 -3.15 -5.72 16.62
C LEU A 54 -2.39 -5.98 15.32
N LEU A 55 -2.39 -7.22 14.82
CA LEU A 55 -1.92 -7.54 13.47
C LEU A 55 -3.11 -7.60 12.51
N VAL A 56 -3.13 -6.73 11.50
CA VAL A 56 -4.13 -6.72 10.42
C VAL A 56 -3.49 -7.30 9.16
N VAL A 57 -4.04 -8.41 8.67
CA VAL A 57 -3.58 -9.09 7.47
C VAL A 57 -4.61 -8.93 6.36
N GLY A 58 -4.19 -8.36 5.22
CA GLY A 58 -4.99 -8.23 4.03
C GLY A 58 -4.30 -8.79 2.79
N GLY A 59 -5.09 -9.00 1.74
CA GLY A 59 -4.56 -9.43 0.45
C GLY A 59 -4.07 -10.88 0.40
N VAL A 60 -4.59 -11.75 1.25
CA VAL A 60 -4.39 -13.22 1.14
C VAL A 60 -4.97 -13.71 -0.18
N HIS A 61 -6.13 -13.17 -0.58
CA HIS A 61 -6.78 -13.40 -1.85
C HIS A 61 -6.81 -12.13 -2.69
N GLY A 62 -6.32 -12.21 -3.93
CA GLY A 62 -6.24 -11.04 -4.80
C GLY A 62 -7.55 -10.65 -5.49
N ASP A 63 -8.60 -11.46 -5.39
CA ASP A 63 -9.96 -11.18 -5.87
C ASP A 63 -10.89 -10.61 -4.78
N GLU A 64 -10.33 -10.19 -3.65
CA GLU A 64 -11.04 -9.68 -2.48
C GLU A 64 -10.62 -8.23 -2.15
N PRO A 65 -11.06 -7.24 -2.97
CA PRO A 65 -10.52 -5.88 -2.90
C PRO A 65 -10.83 -5.15 -1.60
N GLY A 66 -11.94 -5.40 -0.92
CA GLY A 66 -12.22 -4.85 0.41
C GLY A 66 -11.11 -5.23 1.39
N GLY A 67 -10.71 -6.51 1.36
CA GLY A 67 -9.73 -7.10 2.25
C GLY A 67 -8.30 -6.58 2.09
N TYR A 68 -7.93 -5.90 0.98
CA TYR A 68 -6.60 -5.31 0.83
C TYR A 68 -6.59 -3.78 0.73
N PHE A 69 -7.66 -3.13 0.25
CA PHE A 69 -7.72 -1.67 0.27
C PHE A 69 -7.94 -1.11 1.67
N ALA A 70 -8.72 -1.76 2.52
CA ALA A 70 -8.94 -1.29 3.89
C ALA A 70 -7.63 -1.23 4.71
N PRO A 71 -6.82 -2.30 4.80
CA PRO A 71 -5.55 -2.23 5.52
C PRO A 71 -4.53 -1.29 4.84
N ALA A 72 -4.61 -1.05 3.53
CA ALA A 72 -3.78 -0.05 2.88
C ALA A 72 -4.14 1.38 3.33
N ILE A 73 -5.43 1.71 3.43
CA ILE A 73 -5.89 3.00 3.98
C ILE A 73 -5.51 3.11 5.46
N LEU A 74 -5.66 2.04 6.24
CA LEU A 74 -5.20 2.00 7.63
C LEU A 74 -3.72 2.36 7.74
N ALA A 75 -2.85 1.71 6.95
CA ALA A 75 -1.42 1.96 6.97
C ALA A 75 -1.02 3.38 6.56
N ALA A 76 -1.78 3.99 5.63
CA ALA A 76 -1.46 5.30 5.05
C ALA A 76 -2.07 6.49 5.81
N ARG A 77 -3.25 6.31 6.46
CA ARG A 77 -4.11 7.41 6.89
C ARG A 77 -4.46 7.39 8.39
N TYR A 78 -3.93 6.40 9.14
CA TYR A 78 -4.11 6.31 10.59
C TYR A 78 -2.81 6.59 11.31
N LYS A 79 -2.93 7.21 12.47
CA LYS A 79 -1.84 7.43 13.42
C LYS A 79 -2.22 6.83 14.76
N ILE A 80 -1.41 5.91 15.25
CA ILE A 80 -1.62 5.28 16.54
C ILE A 80 -1.04 6.17 17.63
N LYS A 81 -1.76 6.33 18.74
CA LYS A 81 -1.35 7.11 19.91
C LYS A 81 -0.92 6.21 21.05
N LYS A 82 -1.65 5.10 21.26
CA LYS A 82 -1.38 4.11 22.30
C LYS A 82 -1.50 2.71 21.76
N GLY A 83 -0.59 1.83 22.13
CA GLY A 83 -0.47 0.49 21.55
C GLY A 83 0.17 0.49 20.19
N ALA A 84 -0.06 -0.56 19.41
CA ALA A 84 0.47 -0.70 18.07
C ALA A 84 -0.52 -1.41 17.13
N VAL A 85 -0.44 -1.08 15.83
CA VAL A 85 -1.12 -1.80 14.76
C VAL A 85 -0.10 -2.17 13.69
N TRP A 86 0.12 -3.46 13.50
CA TRP A 86 0.94 -3.98 12.42
C TRP A 86 0.06 -4.34 11.24
N VAL A 87 0.42 -3.92 10.05
CA VAL A 87 -0.45 -4.02 8.87
C VAL A 87 0.29 -4.65 7.71
N THR A 88 -0.27 -5.72 7.16
CA THR A 88 0.15 -6.34 5.90
C THR A 88 -0.98 -6.20 4.89
N PRO A 89 -1.00 -5.17 4.03
CA PRO A 89 -2.14 -4.94 3.13
C PRO A 89 -2.12 -5.84 1.89
N ASN A 90 -0.97 -6.38 1.50
CA ASN A 90 -0.72 -6.95 0.19
C ASN A 90 -0.01 -8.32 0.26
N LEU A 91 -0.46 -9.22 1.15
CA LEU A 91 0.22 -10.49 1.41
C LEU A 91 0.49 -11.30 0.13
N ASN A 92 -0.42 -11.30 -0.84
CA ASN A 92 -0.24 -11.94 -2.14
C ASN A 92 -0.33 -10.90 -3.27
N ALA A 93 0.67 -10.02 -3.35
CA ALA A 93 0.70 -8.88 -4.27
C ALA A 93 0.53 -9.29 -5.75
N GLU A 94 1.09 -10.43 -6.16
CA GLU A 94 0.94 -10.91 -7.53
C GLU A 94 -0.49 -11.34 -7.84
N SER A 95 -1.16 -12.02 -6.92
CA SER A 95 -2.57 -12.40 -7.05
C SER A 95 -3.48 -11.17 -7.06
N ILE A 96 -3.16 -10.15 -6.24
CA ILE A 96 -3.87 -8.85 -6.22
C ILE A 96 -3.79 -8.18 -7.60
N ALA A 97 -2.59 -8.00 -8.14
CA ALA A 97 -2.40 -7.34 -9.43
C ALA A 97 -3.11 -8.05 -10.59
N ARG A 98 -3.39 -9.34 -10.45
CA ARG A 98 -4.12 -10.14 -11.45
C ARG A 98 -5.58 -10.37 -11.09
N SER A 99 -6.07 -9.82 -9.98
CA SER A 99 -7.44 -10.04 -9.45
C SER A 99 -7.80 -11.53 -9.40
N ARG A 100 -6.89 -12.35 -8.88
CA ARG A 100 -7.08 -13.80 -8.74
C ARG A 100 -7.07 -14.20 -7.27
N ARG A 101 -7.89 -15.18 -6.90
CA ARG A 101 -7.90 -15.74 -5.55
C ARG A 101 -6.50 -16.20 -5.11
N GLY A 102 -5.81 -16.94 -5.97
CA GLY A 102 -4.43 -17.35 -5.81
C GLY A 102 -3.86 -17.84 -7.13
N LEU A 103 -2.64 -17.48 -7.45
CA LEU A 103 -2.00 -17.89 -8.70
C LEU A 103 -1.41 -19.30 -8.63
N TYR A 104 -0.99 -19.69 -7.44
CA TYR A 104 -0.36 -20.99 -7.18
C TYR A 104 -1.20 -21.86 -6.21
N GLY A 105 -2.52 -21.71 -6.30
CA GLY A 105 -3.50 -22.28 -5.39
C GLY A 105 -3.97 -21.30 -4.32
N ASP A 106 -4.91 -21.72 -3.49
CA ASP A 106 -5.45 -20.91 -2.40
C ASP A 106 -4.43 -20.78 -1.27
N MET A 107 -3.82 -19.58 -1.10
CA MET A 107 -2.84 -19.34 -0.05
C MET A 107 -3.44 -19.59 1.35
N ASN A 108 -4.74 -19.29 1.57
CA ASN A 108 -5.40 -19.54 2.85
C ASN A 108 -5.67 -21.03 3.13
N ARG A 109 -5.08 -21.93 2.32
CA ARG A 109 -5.05 -23.39 2.54
C ARG A 109 -3.64 -23.95 2.71
N LYS A 110 -2.65 -23.08 2.90
CA LYS A 110 -1.22 -23.45 2.98
C LYS A 110 -0.61 -23.27 4.38
N PHE A 111 -1.40 -22.82 5.36
CA PHE A 111 -0.86 -22.51 6.71
C PHE A 111 -0.65 -23.74 7.59
N ALA A 112 -1.34 -24.85 7.37
CA ALA A 112 -1.02 -26.10 8.05
C ALA A 112 0.29 -26.67 7.53
N LYS A 113 0.42 -26.78 6.21
CA LYS A 113 1.60 -27.31 5.54
C LYS A 113 1.76 -26.67 4.16
N VAL A 114 2.96 -26.28 3.81
CA VAL A 114 3.36 -25.78 2.49
C VAL A 114 4.65 -26.50 2.08
N SER A 115 4.76 -26.90 0.81
CA SER A 115 5.98 -27.53 0.26
C SER A 115 7.04 -26.47 0.00
N ASP A 116 8.30 -26.81 0.20
CA ASP A 116 9.45 -25.94 -0.07
C ASP A 116 9.56 -25.54 -1.56
N ASN A 117 8.94 -26.33 -2.44
CA ASN A 117 8.86 -26.03 -3.89
C ASN A 117 7.63 -25.20 -4.26
N ASP A 118 6.72 -24.88 -3.30
CA ASP A 118 5.59 -24.01 -3.56
C ASP A 118 6.06 -22.57 -3.70
N ARG A 119 5.58 -21.88 -4.73
CA ARG A 119 5.95 -20.48 -4.98
C ARG A 119 5.50 -19.51 -3.88
N ASP A 120 4.49 -19.89 -3.08
CA ASP A 120 4.04 -19.13 -1.92
C ASP A 120 4.82 -19.47 -0.64
N TYR A 121 5.78 -20.41 -0.69
CA TYR A 121 6.48 -20.94 0.50
C TYR A 121 7.11 -19.84 1.36
N ASP A 122 7.91 -18.96 0.75
CA ASP A 122 8.61 -17.91 1.51
C ASP A 122 7.63 -16.90 2.11
N MET A 123 6.57 -16.52 1.39
CA MET A 123 5.55 -15.62 1.91
C MET A 123 4.76 -16.25 3.07
N VAL A 124 4.36 -17.52 2.93
CA VAL A 124 3.66 -18.26 3.99
C VAL A 124 4.55 -18.41 5.22
N ARG A 125 5.82 -18.73 5.05
CA ARG A 125 6.79 -18.85 6.14
C ARG A 125 6.96 -17.52 6.89
N GLU A 126 7.10 -16.44 6.15
CA GLU A 126 7.35 -15.12 6.73
C GLU A 126 6.12 -14.58 7.46
N ILE A 127 4.92 -14.67 6.89
CA ILE A 127 3.72 -14.23 7.61
C ILE A 127 3.44 -15.09 8.83
N LYS A 128 3.74 -16.40 8.81
CA LYS A 128 3.67 -17.26 10.00
C LYS A 128 4.62 -16.76 11.11
N ARG A 129 5.84 -16.33 10.76
CA ARG A 129 6.79 -15.75 11.70
C ARG A 129 6.24 -14.47 12.33
N ILE A 130 5.62 -13.59 11.54
CA ILE A 130 4.98 -12.35 12.02
C ILE A 130 3.80 -12.66 12.94
N VAL A 131 2.93 -13.60 12.57
CA VAL A 131 1.80 -14.05 13.39
C VAL A 131 2.26 -14.56 14.76
N LEU A 132 3.38 -15.26 14.80
CA LEU A 132 3.95 -15.84 16.04
C LEU A 132 4.82 -14.85 16.83
N ASP A 133 5.03 -13.63 16.34
CA ASP A 133 5.81 -12.63 17.07
C ASP A 133 5.21 -12.41 18.46
N PRO A 134 6.04 -12.44 19.55
CA PRO A 134 5.55 -12.25 20.91
C PRO A 134 4.84 -10.91 21.16
N GLN A 135 5.14 -9.89 20.36
CA GLN A 135 4.49 -8.59 20.47
C GLN A 135 3.06 -8.59 19.95
N VAL A 136 2.70 -9.51 19.04
CA VAL A 136 1.35 -9.60 18.49
C VAL A 136 0.39 -10.24 19.49
N ASP A 137 -0.61 -9.47 19.92
CA ASP A 137 -1.63 -9.91 20.89
C ASP A 137 -2.88 -10.52 20.20
N LEU A 138 -3.26 -10.01 19.04
CA LEU A 138 -4.47 -10.41 18.30
C LEU A 138 -4.27 -10.26 16.79
N ILE A 139 -4.85 -11.15 16.00
CA ILE A 139 -4.79 -11.14 14.54
C ILE A 139 -6.20 -10.92 13.95
N LEU A 140 -6.29 -10.00 12.98
CA LEU A 140 -7.48 -9.78 12.16
C LEU A 140 -7.12 -10.03 10.69
N ASN A 141 -7.70 -11.08 10.11
CA ASN A 141 -7.50 -11.47 8.72
C ASN A 141 -8.70 -11.03 7.88
N LEU A 142 -8.49 -10.21 6.84
CA LEU A 142 -9.53 -9.54 6.08
C LEU A 142 -9.81 -10.24 4.75
N HIS A 143 -11.09 -10.50 4.48
CA HIS A 143 -11.60 -11.18 3.30
C HIS A 143 -12.90 -10.57 2.77
N ASP A 144 -13.23 -10.85 1.52
CA ASP A 144 -14.56 -10.62 0.95
C ASP A 144 -15.20 -11.97 0.61
N GLY A 145 -16.28 -12.36 1.33
CA GLY A 145 -16.98 -13.62 1.16
C GLY A 145 -18.22 -13.54 0.29
N HIS A 146 -18.66 -14.66 -0.26
CA HIS A 146 -19.88 -14.70 -1.04
C HIS A 146 -21.14 -14.62 -0.18
N GLY A 147 -22.17 -13.93 -0.69
CA GLY A 147 -23.49 -13.81 -0.07
C GLY A 147 -23.49 -13.04 1.26
N PHE A 148 -24.54 -13.21 2.00
CA PHE A 148 -24.76 -12.64 3.33
C PHE A 148 -25.07 -13.80 4.28
N TYR A 149 -24.25 -14.04 5.25
CA TYR A 149 -24.45 -15.12 6.19
C TYR A 149 -25.75 -14.92 6.99
N ARG A 150 -26.51 -16.00 7.05
CA ARG A 150 -27.72 -16.14 7.87
C ARG A 150 -27.72 -17.51 8.55
N GLU A 151 -28.22 -17.57 9.77
CA GLU A 151 -28.30 -18.84 10.51
C GLU A 151 -29.31 -19.82 9.87
N ARG A 152 -30.29 -19.28 9.14
CA ARG A 152 -31.29 -20.04 8.39
C ARG A 152 -31.26 -19.70 6.91
N TRP A 153 -31.75 -20.62 6.10
CA TRP A 153 -31.84 -20.37 4.66
C TRP A 153 -32.98 -19.39 4.35
N GLU A 154 -32.65 -18.29 3.74
CA GLU A 154 -33.60 -17.28 3.26
C GLU A 154 -33.61 -17.22 1.73
N SER A 155 -32.45 -17.30 1.09
CA SER A 155 -32.29 -17.30 -0.36
C SER A 155 -30.90 -17.83 -0.79
N SER A 156 -30.63 -17.85 -2.11
CA SER A 156 -29.33 -18.28 -2.65
C SER A 156 -28.16 -17.39 -2.18
N ILE A 157 -28.40 -16.14 -1.82
CA ILE A 157 -27.38 -15.20 -1.33
C ILE A 157 -27.49 -14.91 0.18
N PHE A 158 -28.61 -15.26 0.82
CA PHE A 158 -28.85 -15.13 2.26
C PHE A 158 -29.05 -16.54 2.87
N ASN A 159 -27.98 -17.11 3.42
CA ASN A 159 -28.02 -18.52 3.87
C ASN A 159 -26.84 -18.88 4.78
N PRO A 160 -26.87 -20.06 5.46
CA PRO A 160 -25.80 -20.52 6.34
C PRO A 160 -24.47 -20.86 5.65
N ARG A 161 -24.47 -21.06 4.32
CA ARG A 161 -23.26 -21.37 3.55
C ARG A 161 -22.52 -20.11 3.11
N ALA A 162 -23.19 -18.95 3.16
CA ALA A 162 -22.58 -17.67 2.84
C ALA A 162 -21.47 -17.33 3.87
N TRP A 163 -20.52 -16.50 3.42
CA TRP A 163 -19.40 -16.03 4.24
C TRP A 163 -19.46 -14.52 4.47
N GLY A 164 -20.01 -13.75 3.52
CA GLY A 164 -20.06 -12.29 3.61
C GLY A 164 -20.86 -11.80 4.81
N GLN A 165 -20.46 -10.66 5.33
CA GLN A 165 -21.00 -9.99 6.52
C GLN A 165 -20.85 -10.86 7.78
N THR A 166 -19.68 -11.47 7.95
CA THR A 166 -19.37 -12.26 9.14
C THR A 166 -18.07 -11.83 9.81
N LEU A 167 -18.03 -12.08 11.11
CA LEU A 167 -16.80 -12.22 11.86
C LEU A 167 -16.63 -13.69 12.20
N VAL A 168 -15.66 -14.33 11.57
CA VAL A 168 -15.38 -15.77 11.67
C VAL A 168 -14.46 -16.03 12.84
N ILE A 169 -14.80 -17.02 13.66
CA ILE A 169 -13.96 -17.58 14.72
C ILE A 169 -13.84 -19.08 14.56
N ASP A 170 -12.65 -19.61 14.83
CA ASP A 170 -12.38 -21.06 14.75
C ASP A 170 -12.86 -21.83 16.00
N GLN A 171 -12.95 -21.13 17.13
CA GLN A 171 -13.45 -21.62 18.41
C GLN A 171 -13.88 -20.45 19.31
N LYS A 172 -14.66 -20.72 20.36
CA LYS A 172 -15.21 -19.68 21.24
C LYS A 172 -14.16 -19.04 22.16
N THR A 173 -13.22 -19.84 22.65
CA THR A 173 -12.26 -19.40 23.68
C THR A 173 -10.90 -20.03 23.48
N LEU A 174 -9.85 -19.26 23.83
CA LEU A 174 -8.50 -19.72 24.11
C LEU A 174 -8.23 -19.51 25.62
N ALA A 175 -8.08 -20.59 26.38
CA ALA A 175 -7.84 -20.50 27.81
C ALA A 175 -6.50 -19.81 28.11
N ASP A 176 -6.48 -19.02 29.16
CA ASP A 176 -5.28 -18.35 29.71
C ASP A 176 -4.51 -17.46 28.70
N VAL A 177 -5.21 -16.98 27.67
CA VAL A 177 -4.66 -16.09 26.66
C VAL A 177 -5.36 -14.72 26.71
N LYS A 178 -4.58 -13.64 26.66
CA LYS A 178 -5.09 -12.27 26.54
C LYS A 178 -5.95 -12.19 25.26
N PHE A 179 -7.15 -11.59 25.37
CA PHE A 179 -8.14 -11.57 24.29
C PHE A 179 -8.65 -12.96 23.84
N GLY A 180 -8.45 -13.99 24.65
CA GLY A 180 -8.86 -15.36 24.34
C GLY A 180 -10.37 -15.61 24.45
N ASN A 181 -11.19 -14.69 24.94
CA ASN A 181 -12.65 -14.73 24.95
C ASN A 181 -13.26 -14.35 23.57
N MET A 182 -12.89 -15.10 22.55
CA MET A 182 -13.09 -14.76 21.14
C MET A 182 -14.57 -14.60 20.77
N ASP A 183 -15.48 -15.44 21.28
CA ASP A 183 -16.93 -15.34 21.01
C ASP A 183 -17.53 -14.05 21.57
N GLU A 184 -17.12 -13.62 22.75
CA GLU A 184 -17.60 -12.37 23.38
C GLU A 184 -17.08 -11.14 22.61
N ILE A 185 -15.79 -11.16 22.24
CA ILE A 185 -15.18 -10.09 21.42
C ILE A 185 -15.90 -10.00 20.08
N ALA A 186 -16.09 -11.14 19.40
CA ALA A 186 -16.75 -11.20 18.09
C ALA A 186 -18.17 -10.64 18.16
N LYS A 187 -18.97 -11.02 19.17
CA LYS A 187 -20.33 -10.49 19.38
C LYS A 187 -20.31 -8.97 19.62
N LYS A 188 -19.44 -8.49 20.52
CA LYS A 188 -19.32 -7.06 20.81
C LYS A 188 -19.01 -6.26 19.54
N VAL A 189 -18.07 -6.73 18.71
CA VAL A 189 -17.70 -6.07 17.46
C VAL A 189 -18.84 -6.10 16.46
N THR A 190 -19.47 -7.28 16.21
CA THR A 190 -20.58 -7.40 15.25
C THR A 190 -21.81 -6.60 15.64
N ASP A 191 -22.14 -6.50 16.93
CA ASP A 191 -23.24 -5.69 17.43
C ASP A 191 -22.99 -4.20 17.18
N LYS A 192 -21.76 -3.72 17.45
CA LYS A 192 -21.37 -2.34 17.19
C LYS A 192 -21.39 -2.00 15.71
N MET A 193 -20.83 -2.88 14.86
CA MET A 193 -20.87 -2.70 13.42
C MET A 193 -22.31 -2.65 12.91
N SER A 194 -23.18 -3.55 13.37
CA SER A 194 -24.56 -3.65 12.91
C SER A 194 -25.44 -2.47 13.32
N ALA A 195 -25.07 -1.72 14.37
CA ALA A 195 -25.81 -0.54 14.83
C ALA A 195 -25.70 0.69 13.90
N SER A 196 -24.74 0.73 12.97
CA SER A 196 -24.44 1.90 12.14
C SER A 196 -24.37 1.59 10.63
N LEU A 197 -25.17 0.64 10.17
CA LEU A 197 -25.15 0.19 8.78
C LEU A 197 -25.93 1.12 7.84
N ALA A 198 -25.42 1.26 6.60
CA ALA A 198 -26.13 1.98 5.55
C ALA A 198 -27.39 1.24 5.04
N GLN A 199 -27.42 -0.10 5.21
CA GLN A 199 -28.53 -0.95 4.77
C GLN A 199 -28.79 -2.03 5.83
N GLU A 200 -30.05 -2.17 6.25
CA GLU A 200 -30.45 -3.08 7.33
C GLU A 200 -30.02 -4.54 7.07
N HIS A 201 -30.11 -5.02 5.84
CA HIS A 201 -29.75 -6.40 5.52
C HIS A 201 -28.22 -6.67 5.50
N HIS A 202 -27.38 -5.65 5.65
CA HIS A 202 -25.93 -5.76 5.77
C HIS A 202 -25.43 -6.09 7.17
N PHE A 203 -26.31 -6.41 8.13
CA PHE A 203 -25.86 -6.69 9.49
C PHE A 203 -24.84 -7.84 9.55
N PHE A 204 -23.89 -7.68 10.45
CA PHE A 204 -22.83 -8.67 10.69
C PHE A 204 -23.25 -9.71 11.71
N ARG A 205 -22.74 -10.93 11.53
CA ARG A 205 -22.96 -12.06 12.44
C ARG A 205 -21.64 -12.73 12.77
N VAL A 206 -21.59 -13.32 13.96
CA VAL A 206 -20.51 -14.23 14.31
C VAL A 206 -20.75 -15.59 13.64
N LYS A 207 -19.71 -16.08 12.93
CA LYS A 207 -19.71 -17.42 12.36
C LYS A 207 -18.64 -18.26 13.05
N ASN A 208 -19.05 -19.10 14.01
CA ASN A 208 -18.15 -20.05 14.64
C ASN A 208 -18.09 -21.32 13.80
N THR A 209 -16.95 -21.59 13.20
CA THR A 209 -16.74 -22.76 12.35
C THR A 209 -16.46 -24.04 13.13
N GLU A 210 -16.11 -23.92 14.42
CA GLU A 210 -15.66 -25.05 15.25
C GLU A 210 -14.65 -25.93 14.49
N THR A 211 -13.70 -25.24 13.86
CA THR A 211 -12.79 -25.72 12.80
C THR A 211 -12.15 -27.06 13.13
N ARG A 212 -11.70 -27.23 14.38
CA ARG A 212 -11.06 -28.47 14.83
C ARG A 212 -11.91 -29.72 14.56
N TYR A 213 -13.23 -29.59 14.62
CA TYR A 213 -14.14 -30.72 14.61
C TYR A 213 -15.00 -30.80 13.35
N LYS A 214 -15.15 -29.71 12.61
CA LYS A 214 -16.16 -29.62 11.56
C LYS A 214 -15.65 -29.28 10.16
N ASP A 215 -14.41 -28.75 10.04
CA ASP A 215 -13.94 -28.22 8.76
C ASP A 215 -12.43 -28.43 8.54
N GLU A 216 -12.09 -29.55 7.89
CA GLU A 216 -10.71 -29.91 7.57
C GLU A 216 -10.03 -28.90 6.63
N GLU A 217 -10.79 -28.24 5.73
CA GLU A 217 -10.22 -27.24 4.83
C GLU A 217 -9.87 -25.95 5.59
N MET A 218 -10.70 -25.55 6.56
CA MET A 218 -10.40 -24.41 7.41
C MET A 218 -9.24 -24.66 8.37
N GLN A 219 -8.93 -25.92 8.71
CA GLN A 219 -7.72 -26.25 9.50
C GLN A 219 -6.41 -25.85 8.80
N LYS A 220 -6.46 -25.54 7.52
CA LYS A 220 -5.31 -25.08 6.72
C LYS A 220 -5.21 -23.56 6.64
N SER A 221 -6.14 -22.81 7.26
CA SER A 221 -6.24 -21.34 7.19
C SER A 221 -5.22 -20.63 8.10
N LEU A 222 -4.99 -19.34 7.83
CA LEU A 222 -4.17 -18.47 8.65
C LEU A 222 -4.75 -18.33 10.06
N THR A 223 -6.06 -18.12 10.20
CA THR A 223 -6.72 -17.94 11.51
C THR A 223 -6.59 -19.19 12.37
N TYR A 224 -6.83 -20.37 11.79
CA TYR A 224 -6.67 -21.62 12.52
C TYR A 224 -5.21 -21.89 12.91
N PHE A 225 -4.25 -21.59 12.04
CA PHE A 225 -2.84 -21.65 12.39
C PHE A 225 -2.52 -20.75 13.59
N ALA A 226 -3.02 -19.52 13.62
CA ALA A 226 -2.83 -18.62 14.73
C ALA A 226 -3.43 -19.17 16.02
N VAL A 227 -4.69 -19.60 15.98
CA VAL A 227 -5.43 -20.15 17.14
C VAL A 227 -4.77 -21.39 17.72
N THR A 228 -4.27 -22.31 16.88
CA THR A 228 -3.55 -23.51 17.35
C THR A 228 -2.18 -23.19 17.98
N ASN A 229 -1.66 -21.98 17.74
CA ASN A 229 -0.45 -21.44 18.37
C ASN A 229 -0.76 -20.42 19.48
N LEU A 230 -1.97 -20.49 20.06
CA LEU A 230 -2.41 -19.64 21.17
C LEU A 230 -2.42 -18.14 20.84
N LYS A 231 -2.62 -17.79 19.59
CA LYS A 231 -2.82 -16.39 19.14
C LYS A 231 -4.29 -16.18 18.77
N PRO A 232 -5.04 -15.34 19.51
CA PRO A 232 -6.41 -14.99 19.13
C PRO A 232 -6.48 -14.44 17.71
N ALA A 233 -7.33 -15.02 16.86
CA ALA A 233 -7.44 -14.64 15.47
C ALA A 233 -8.88 -14.67 14.99
N PHE A 234 -9.24 -13.66 14.18
CA PHE A 234 -10.56 -13.44 13.63
C PHE A 234 -10.48 -13.28 12.12
N GLY A 235 -11.41 -13.90 11.39
CA GLY A 235 -11.60 -13.65 9.97
C GLY A 235 -12.73 -12.64 9.78
N GLN A 236 -12.44 -11.48 9.20
CA GLN A 236 -13.45 -10.50 8.84
C GLN A 236 -13.83 -10.68 7.38
N GLU A 237 -15.12 -10.92 7.12
CA GLU A 237 -15.64 -11.12 5.76
C GLU A 237 -16.67 -10.05 5.41
N THR A 238 -16.39 -9.17 4.45
CA THR A 238 -17.43 -8.36 3.82
C THR A 238 -18.08 -9.14 2.66
N SER A 239 -19.26 -8.71 2.20
CA SER A 239 -19.92 -9.46 1.13
C SER A 239 -19.41 -9.05 -0.25
N LYS A 240 -19.03 -10.04 -1.08
CA LYS A 240 -18.78 -9.83 -2.53
C LYS A 240 -20.01 -9.32 -3.27
N ASN A 241 -21.22 -9.49 -2.69
CA ASN A 241 -22.49 -9.01 -3.26
C ASN A 241 -22.78 -7.52 -2.95
N ILE A 242 -21.86 -6.84 -2.27
CA ILE A 242 -21.87 -5.38 -2.15
C ILE A 242 -21.09 -4.82 -3.35
N ASP A 243 -21.76 -4.06 -4.22
CA ASP A 243 -21.13 -3.53 -5.45
C ASP A 243 -20.10 -2.43 -5.15
N SER A 244 -20.36 -1.57 -4.16
CA SER A 244 -19.49 -0.47 -3.81
C SER A 244 -18.23 -0.94 -3.09
N LEU A 245 -17.07 -0.74 -3.72
CA LEU A 245 -15.77 -0.96 -3.08
C LEU A 245 -15.60 -0.08 -1.83
N ALA A 246 -15.99 1.19 -1.93
CA ALA A 246 -15.90 2.11 -0.79
C ALA A 246 -16.71 1.63 0.41
N GLN A 247 -17.87 1.03 0.18
CA GLN A 247 -18.69 0.47 1.25
C GLN A 247 -18.07 -0.78 1.89
N LYS A 248 -17.48 -1.69 1.08
CA LYS A 248 -16.74 -2.85 1.61
C LYS A 248 -15.55 -2.41 2.46
N VAL A 249 -14.77 -1.47 1.95
CA VAL A 249 -13.61 -0.92 2.65
C VAL A 249 -14.03 -0.20 3.94
N GLU A 250 -15.10 0.56 3.90
CA GLU A 250 -15.66 1.25 5.07
C GLU A 250 -16.06 0.25 6.17
N TYR A 251 -16.71 -0.86 5.82
CA TYR A 251 -17.05 -1.92 6.77
C TYR A 251 -15.81 -2.61 7.38
N HIS A 252 -14.79 -2.87 6.57
CA HIS A 252 -13.53 -3.40 7.11
C HIS A 252 -12.86 -2.42 8.07
N LEU A 253 -12.79 -1.13 7.72
CA LEU A 253 -12.20 -0.11 8.59
C LEU A 253 -12.97 0.04 9.91
N ARG A 254 -14.31 0.02 9.88
CA ARG A 254 -15.13 0.01 11.11
C ARG A 254 -14.81 -1.20 11.99
N SER A 255 -14.70 -2.38 11.40
CA SER A 255 -14.31 -3.57 12.17
C SER A 255 -12.93 -3.41 12.81
N ILE A 256 -11.95 -2.92 12.06
CA ILE A 256 -10.61 -2.67 12.59
C ILE A 256 -10.67 -1.67 13.77
N GLU A 257 -11.44 -0.57 13.63
CA GLU A 257 -11.62 0.40 14.69
C GLU A 257 -12.27 -0.21 15.95
N GLU A 258 -13.29 -1.07 15.78
CA GLU A 258 -13.91 -1.74 16.91
C GLU A 258 -12.97 -2.76 17.58
N PHE A 259 -12.08 -3.45 16.83
CA PHE A 259 -11.03 -4.26 17.43
C PHE A 259 -10.01 -3.40 18.21
N MET A 260 -9.58 -2.28 17.65
CA MET A 260 -8.69 -1.34 18.35
C MET A 260 -9.35 -0.83 19.65
N ASN A 261 -10.64 -0.48 19.61
CA ASN A 261 -11.41 -0.05 20.78
C ASN A 261 -11.48 -1.15 21.86
N VAL A 262 -11.76 -2.40 21.46
CA VAL A 262 -11.81 -3.56 22.39
C VAL A 262 -10.45 -3.81 23.02
N MET A 263 -9.37 -3.63 22.28
CA MET A 263 -8.01 -3.82 22.75
C MET A 263 -7.48 -2.63 23.58
N GLY A 264 -8.12 -1.48 23.53
CA GLY A 264 -7.66 -0.22 24.17
C GLY A 264 -6.52 0.44 23.41
N ILE A 265 -6.47 0.25 22.08
CA ILE A 265 -5.57 0.95 21.16
C ILE A 265 -6.20 2.31 20.83
N GLU A 266 -5.45 3.41 21.02
CA GLU A 266 -5.88 4.74 20.71
C GLU A 266 -5.30 5.22 19.39
N TYR A 267 -6.13 5.85 18.56
CA TYR A 267 -5.76 6.26 17.20
C TYR A 267 -6.45 7.55 16.78
N GLU A 268 -5.97 8.14 15.71
CA GLU A 268 -6.61 9.18 14.92
C GLU A 268 -6.50 8.87 13.43
N ARG A 269 -7.40 9.39 12.63
CA ARG A 269 -7.37 9.34 11.16
C ARG A 269 -7.60 10.74 10.59
N ASP A 270 -7.11 10.99 9.41
CA ASP A 270 -7.15 12.29 8.75
C ASP A 270 -8.30 12.43 7.73
N PHE A 271 -9.29 11.53 7.77
CA PHE A 271 -10.47 11.52 6.92
C PHE A 271 -11.73 11.11 7.71
N GLU A 272 -12.90 11.41 7.18
CA GLU A 272 -14.17 10.93 7.74
C GLU A 272 -14.40 9.47 7.37
N LEU A 273 -14.69 8.59 8.34
CA LEU A 273 -15.08 7.21 8.09
C LEU A 273 -16.56 7.15 7.63
N SER A 274 -16.75 7.51 6.39
CA SER A 274 -17.99 7.42 5.63
C SER A 274 -17.70 6.86 4.24
N ILE A 275 -18.72 6.41 3.52
CA ILE A 275 -18.56 5.91 2.15
C ILE A 275 -17.86 6.96 1.26
N ASN A 276 -18.22 8.24 1.40
CA ASN A 276 -17.63 9.33 0.63
C ASN A 276 -16.16 9.57 1.01
N GLY A 277 -15.84 9.66 2.30
CA GLY A 277 -14.46 9.86 2.74
C GLY A 277 -13.56 8.69 2.37
N VAL A 278 -14.06 7.45 2.43
CA VAL A 278 -13.34 6.26 1.94
C VAL A 278 -13.18 6.31 0.41
N GLN A 279 -14.21 6.74 -0.34
CA GLN A 279 -14.09 6.89 -1.78
C GLN A 279 -13.02 7.93 -2.17
N GLU A 280 -12.92 9.04 -1.45
CA GLU A 280 -11.87 10.03 -1.63
C GLU A 280 -10.48 9.44 -1.34
N ALA A 281 -10.34 8.67 -0.25
CA ALA A 281 -9.10 7.97 0.07
C ALA A 281 -8.70 6.95 -1.00
N LEU A 282 -9.66 6.20 -1.57
CA LEU A 282 -9.44 5.25 -2.67
C LEU A 282 -9.06 5.92 -4.00
N ASN A 283 -9.48 7.16 -4.23
CA ASN A 283 -9.14 7.90 -5.44
C ASN A 283 -7.69 8.40 -5.44
N TYR A 284 -7.02 8.44 -4.29
CA TYR A 284 -5.64 8.85 -4.19
C TYR A 284 -4.70 7.68 -4.51
N SER A 285 -4.06 7.73 -5.65
CA SER A 285 -3.10 6.70 -6.09
C SER A 285 -1.70 6.88 -5.51
N GLY A 286 -1.40 8.04 -4.94
CA GLY A 286 -0.09 8.33 -4.34
C GLY A 286 0.96 8.83 -5.30
N THR A 287 2.20 8.69 -4.87
CA THR A 287 3.41 9.05 -5.62
C THR A 287 4.34 7.85 -5.80
N LEU A 288 5.15 7.90 -6.84
CA LEU A 288 6.26 6.99 -7.08
C LEU A 288 7.56 7.76 -7.15
N LYS A 289 8.55 7.37 -6.36
CA LYS A 289 9.93 7.84 -6.49
C LYS A 289 10.82 6.73 -7.04
N ILE A 290 11.65 7.03 -8.04
CA ILE A 290 12.60 6.09 -8.61
C ILE A 290 14.01 6.61 -8.35
N ASN A 291 14.83 5.83 -7.66
CA ASN A 291 16.22 6.15 -7.29
C ASN A 291 16.39 7.45 -6.49
N GLY A 292 15.31 8.03 -5.94
CA GLY A 292 15.31 9.36 -5.32
C GLY A 292 15.53 10.51 -6.31
N LYS A 293 15.59 10.24 -7.62
CA LYS A 293 15.90 11.22 -8.67
C LYS A 293 14.75 11.50 -9.62
N ILE A 294 13.73 10.67 -9.63
CA ILE A 294 12.54 10.76 -10.48
C ILE A 294 11.33 10.69 -9.55
N GLY A 295 10.37 11.60 -9.70
CA GLY A 295 9.11 11.57 -8.96
C GLY A 295 7.93 11.61 -9.93
N PHE A 296 6.88 10.83 -9.65
CA PHE A 296 5.63 10.83 -10.40
C PHE A 296 4.43 10.93 -9.47
N GLU A 297 3.48 11.81 -9.77
CA GLU A 297 2.15 11.82 -9.18
C GLU A 297 1.27 10.79 -9.92
N LEU A 298 0.81 9.73 -9.22
CA LEU A 298 0.18 8.58 -9.88
C LEU A 298 -1.31 8.79 -10.20
N THR A 299 -2.01 9.70 -9.51
CA THR A 299 -3.47 9.84 -9.56
C THR A 299 -4.00 10.16 -10.96
N GLU A 300 -3.30 10.94 -11.75
CA GLU A 300 -3.70 11.33 -13.11
C GLU A 300 -2.63 11.01 -14.15
N LEU A 301 -1.70 10.13 -13.82
CA LEU A 301 -0.60 9.75 -14.68
C LEU A 301 -1.12 9.15 -15.99
N ARG A 302 -0.47 9.45 -17.11
CA ARG A 302 -0.79 8.82 -18.39
C ARG A 302 -0.55 7.33 -18.35
N ASN A 303 -1.37 6.57 -19.05
CA ASN A 303 -1.25 5.11 -19.13
C ASN A 303 0.09 4.62 -19.71
N ILE A 304 0.83 5.49 -20.42
CA ILE A 304 2.13 5.20 -21.02
C ILE A 304 3.02 6.44 -20.86
N LEU A 305 4.20 6.23 -20.25
CA LEU A 305 5.29 7.20 -20.23
C LEU A 305 6.50 6.62 -20.97
N ARG A 306 7.02 7.36 -21.94
CA ARG A 306 8.16 6.95 -22.75
C ARG A 306 9.42 7.72 -22.37
N PHE A 307 10.58 7.10 -22.67
CA PHE A 307 11.89 7.71 -22.43
C PHE A 307 12.07 8.12 -20.96
N VAL A 308 11.63 7.24 -20.03
CA VAL A 308 11.87 7.45 -18.60
C VAL A 308 13.33 7.14 -18.32
N PRO A 309 14.12 8.09 -17.78
CA PRO A 309 15.56 7.90 -17.60
C PRO A 309 15.84 6.96 -16.42
N LEU A 310 16.12 5.69 -16.67
CA LEU A 310 16.44 4.66 -15.67
C LEU A 310 17.89 4.21 -15.77
N GLN A 311 18.41 3.55 -14.72
CA GLN A 311 19.74 2.94 -14.73
C GLN A 311 19.75 1.58 -15.46
N GLY A 312 18.68 0.81 -15.34
CA GLY A 312 18.58 -0.56 -15.82
C GLY A 312 19.32 -1.58 -14.94
N ASP A 313 19.45 -2.81 -15.46
CA ASP A 313 20.18 -3.91 -14.82
C ASP A 313 19.75 -4.20 -13.37
N MET A 314 18.44 -4.08 -13.07
CA MET A 314 17.86 -4.25 -11.73
C MET A 314 18.43 -3.33 -10.63
N LYS A 315 19.10 -2.24 -11.00
CA LYS A 315 19.63 -1.24 -10.07
C LYS A 315 18.60 -0.20 -9.67
N ASP A 316 17.47 -0.12 -10.40
CA ASP A 316 16.45 0.87 -10.13
C ASP A 316 15.63 0.51 -8.88
N ARG A 317 15.53 1.47 -7.95
CA ARG A 317 14.77 1.36 -6.73
C ARG A 317 13.46 2.14 -6.87
N PHE A 318 12.33 1.44 -6.82
CA PHE A 318 10.97 2.01 -6.85
C PHE A 318 10.43 2.13 -5.42
N VAL A 319 10.01 3.32 -5.04
CA VAL A 319 9.45 3.62 -3.72
C VAL A 319 8.09 4.27 -3.90
N PHE A 320 7.07 3.63 -3.34
CA PHE A 320 5.69 4.11 -3.35
C PHE A 320 5.30 4.62 -1.97
N ASP A 321 4.54 5.71 -1.90
CA ASP A 321 3.88 6.15 -0.66
C ASP A 321 2.53 5.43 -0.44
N ASN A 322 1.93 4.89 -1.51
CA ASN A 322 0.73 4.07 -1.40
C ASN A 322 1.10 2.62 -1.04
N PRO A 323 0.56 2.05 0.06
CA PRO A 323 0.91 0.70 0.52
C PRO A 323 0.60 -0.44 -0.46
N LEU A 324 -0.25 -0.20 -1.46
CA LEU A 324 -0.54 -1.15 -2.54
C LEU A 324 0.26 -0.87 -3.81
N GLY A 325 1.23 0.04 -3.74
CA GLY A 325 2.13 0.33 -4.86
C GLY A 325 3.01 -0.86 -5.21
N ALA A 326 3.03 -1.22 -6.49
CA ALA A 326 3.85 -2.31 -6.98
C ALA A 326 4.35 -2.03 -8.41
N MET A 327 5.51 -2.58 -8.74
CA MET A 327 6.09 -2.50 -10.07
C MET A 327 6.30 -3.91 -10.63
N LYS A 328 6.03 -4.09 -11.92
CA LYS A 328 6.33 -5.32 -12.64
C LYS A 328 7.14 -5.01 -13.89
N LYS A 329 8.32 -5.63 -14.03
CA LYS A 329 9.06 -5.63 -15.28
C LYS A 329 8.41 -6.61 -16.27
N ILE A 330 8.09 -6.12 -17.46
CA ILE A 330 7.54 -6.92 -18.57
C ILE A 330 8.34 -6.57 -19.82
N ASP A 331 9.16 -7.49 -20.29
CA ASP A 331 10.05 -7.29 -21.44
C ASP A 331 10.89 -6.00 -21.30
N ASP A 332 10.57 -4.98 -22.11
CA ASP A 332 11.29 -3.71 -22.21
C ASP A 332 10.64 -2.57 -21.40
N ARG A 333 9.63 -2.85 -20.56
CA ARG A 333 8.89 -1.83 -19.79
C ARG A 333 8.68 -2.24 -18.34
N TYR A 334 8.25 -1.25 -17.54
CA TYR A 334 7.82 -1.43 -16.16
C TYR A 334 6.35 -1.02 -16.03
N ASP A 335 5.49 -1.98 -15.71
CA ASP A 335 4.08 -1.71 -15.40
C ASP A 335 3.93 -1.34 -13.93
N ILE A 336 3.28 -0.20 -13.66
CA ILE A 336 3.04 0.35 -12.32
C ILE A 336 1.62 0.03 -11.90
N TYR A 337 1.46 -0.51 -10.69
CA TYR A 337 0.16 -0.90 -10.13
C TYR A 337 -0.10 -0.21 -8.79
N ILE A 338 -1.37 0.05 -8.52
CA ILE A 338 -1.92 0.28 -7.18
C ILE A 338 -3.00 -0.78 -6.96
N GLY A 339 -2.69 -1.74 -6.11
CA GLY A 339 -3.52 -2.93 -5.95
C GLY A 339 -3.69 -3.68 -7.28
N ASN A 340 -4.93 -3.87 -7.71
CA ASN A 340 -5.26 -4.54 -8.97
C ASN A 340 -5.36 -3.60 -10.18
N LYS A 341 -5.16 -2.29 -9.97
CA LYS A 341 -5.25 -1.30 -11.06
C LYS A 341 -3.87 -0.99 -11.63
N ARG A 342 -3.65 -1.28 -12.92
CA ARG A 342 -2.48 -0.77 -13.63
C ARG A 342 -2.63 0.73 -13.86
N ILE A 343 -1.72 1.52 -13.32
CA ILE A 343 -1.69 2.97 -13.42
C ILE A 343 -1.02 3.42 -14.71
N SER A 344 0.18 2.89 -14.98
CA SER A 344 1.00 3.29 -16.13
C SER A 344 1.95 2.18 -16.57
N SER A 345 2.43 2.29 -17.82
CA SER A 345 3.58 1.53 -18.32
C SER A 345 4.73 2.50 -18.61
N LEU A 346 5.85 2.32 -17.93
CA LEU A 346 7.06 3.11 -18.11
C LEU A 346 7.97 2.43 -19.12
N TYR A 347 8.26 3.08 -20.24
CA TYR A 347 9.24 2.65 -21.24
C TYR A 347 10.55 3.38 -20.95
N PRO A 348 11.60 2.67 -20.53
CA PRO A 348 12.86 3.27 -20.11
C PRO A 348 13.70 3.76 -21.28
N GLN A 349 14.54 4.74 -21.00
CA GLN A 349 15.77 5.03 -21.69
C GLN A 349 16.88 4.95 -20.65
N PHE A 350 17.89 4.11 -20.89
CA PHE A 350 18.90 3.83 -19.88
C PHE A 350 20.04 4.84 -19.91
N PHE A 351 20.44 5.28 -18.71
CA PHE A 351 21.51 6.24 -18.49
C PHE A 351 22.41 5.80 -17.32
N ALA A 352 23.67 6.21 -17.36
CA ALA A 352 24.50 6.19 -16.16
C ALA A 352 24.04 7.32 -15.21
N TYR A 353 24.15 7.08 -13.91
CA TYR A 353 23.77 8.02 -12.84
C TYR A 353 24.99 8.58 -12.10
N ASP A 354 26.12 8.67 -12.76
CA ASP A 354 27.36 9.24 -12.20
C ASP A 354 27.31 10.78 -12.17
N CYS A 355 26.31 11.31 -11.46
CA CYS A 355 26.09 12.73 -11.30
C CYS A 355 25.38 12.98 -9.96
N LYS A 356 25.97 13.88 -9.14
CA LYS A 356 25.36 14.34 -7.89
C LYS A 356 24.68 15.67 -8.14
N LEU A 357 23.37 15.71 -7.92
CA LEU A 357 22.54 16.89 -7.93
C LEU A 357 21.40 16.66 -6.96
N ASP A 358 21.33 17.44 -5.88
CA ASP A 358 20.33 17.24 -4.83
C ASP A 358 19.17 18.25 -4.94
N LYS A 359 19.44 19.45 -5.40
CA LYS A 359 18.47 20.53 -5.58
C LYS A 359 18.87 21.47 -6.69
N VAL A 360 17.92 22.23 -7.19
CA VAL A 360 18.11 23.26 -8.22
C VAL A 360 17.38 24.53 -7.85
N THR A 361 17.91 25.68 -8.28
CA THR A 361 17.26 26.98 -8.11
C THR A 361 16.44 27.32 -9.35
N ILE A 362 15.20 27.73 -9.15
CA ILE A 362 14.23 28.02 -10.20
C ILE A 362 13.51 29.33 -9.86
N ALA A 363 13.34 30.20 -10.83
CA ALA A 363 12.40 31.32 -10.74
C ALA A 363 10.99 30.74 -11.09
N ILE A 364 10.05 30.79 -10.17
CA ILE A 364 8.66 30.33 -10.31
C ILE A 364 7.76 31.55 -10.15
N ASP A 365 7.04 31.95 -11.20
CA ASP A 365 6.14 33.10 -11.20
C ASP A 365 6.83 34.38 -10.70
N GLY A 366 8.14 34.52 -10.97
CA GLY A 366 8.99 35.66 -10.57
C GLY A 366 9.68 35.52 -9.20
N GLU A 367 9.44 34.46 -8.45
CA GLU A 367 10.11 34.18 -7.18
C GLU A 367 11.16 33.08 -7.30
N ASN A 368 12.35 33.29 -6.74
CA ASN A 368 13.38 32.23 -6.71
C ASN A 368 13.13 31.23 -5.61
N LYS A 369 13.11 29.94 -5.97
CA LYS A 369 12.91 28.81 -5.04
C LYS A 369 13.94 27.72 -5.29
N GLU A 370 14.36 27.03 -4.23
CA GLU A 370 15.12 25.79 -4.33
C GLU A 370 14.16 24.61 -4.34
N ILE A 371 14.29 23.74 -5.33
CA ILE A 371 13.47 22.53 -5.48
C ILE A 371 14.41 21.32 -5.41
N ALA A 372 14.08 20.37 -4.55
CA ALA A 372 14.82 19.12 -4.45
C ALA A 372 14.59 18.25 -5.69
N ILE A 373 15.62 17.52 -6.10
CA ILE A 373 15.50 16.55 -7.18
C ILE A 373 14.47 15.48 -6.81
N GLY A 374 13.63 15.07 -7.78
CA GLY A 374 12.52 14.13 -7.60
C GLY A 374 11.22 14.77 -7.09
N GLU A 375 11.19 16.10 -6.89
CA GLU A 375 9.99 16.80 -6.40
C GLU A 375 9.19 17.47 -7.52
N THR A 376 7.93 17.77 -7.23
CA THR A 376 7.02 18.53 -8.10
C THR A 376 6.83 19.92 -7.53
N PHE A 377 6.97 20.97 -8.34
CA PHE A 377 6.65 22.34 -7.98
C PHE A 377 5.42 22.87 -8.75
N ALA A 378 4.56 23.59 -8.05
CA ALA A 378 3.38 24.22 -8.62
C ALA A 378 3.69 25.64 -9.12
N LEU A 379 3.11 26.02 -10.27
CA LEU A 379 3.23 27.34 -10.86
C LEU A 379 1.93 27.75 -11.57
N LYS A 380 1.71 29.09 -11.68
CA LYS A 380 0.54 29.66 -12.36
C LYS A 380 0.84 30.09 -13.80
N ASP A 381 1.96 30.81 -14.00
CA ASP A 381 2.28 31.40 -15.29
C ASP A 381 3.56 30.84 -15.93
N ASN A 382 4.71 31.00 -15.27
CA ASN A 382 6.00 30.66 -15.89
C ASN A 382 7.05 30.19 -14.89
N PHE A 383 8.06 29.49 -15.42
CA PHE A 383 9.26 29.17 -14.70
C PHE A 383 10.52 29.36 -15.54
N ASN A 384 11.65 29.47 -14.85
CA ASN A 384 12.98 29.57 -15.46
C ASN A 384 13.96 28.81 -14.57
N VAL A 385 14.68 27.86 -15.13
CA VAL A 385 15.74 27.12 -14.41
C VAL A 385 17.04 27.90 -14.55
N PHE A 386 17.68 28.28 -13.46
CA PHE A 386 18.97 28.92 -13.53
C PHE A 386 20.05 27.99 -14.07
N ALA A 387 21.00 28.54 -14.85
CA ALA A 387 22.11 27.75 -15.36
C ALA A 387 22.94 27.14 -14.23
N ILE A 388 23.37 25.90 -14.41
CA ILE A 388 24.19 25.14 -13.47
C ILE A 388 25.42 24.66 -14.23
N ASP A 389 26.64 24.90 -13.68
CA ASP A 389 27.88 24.53 -14.34
C ASP A 389 27.93 23.07 -14.77
N ASN A 390 28.19 22.84 -16.05
CA ASN A 390 28.28 21.54 -16.68
C ASN A 390 27.00 20.69 -16.60
N ILE A 391 25.84 21.31 -16.32
CA ILE A 391 24.54 20.65 -16.33
C ILE A 391 23.66 21.22 -17.44
N ARG A 392 23.25 20.37 -18.35
CA ARG A 392 22.26 20.69 -19.40
C ARG A 392 20.85 20.46 -18.85
N VAL A 393 19.97 21.42 -19.06
CA VAL A 393 18.55 21.35 -18.72
C VAL A 393 17.77 20.95 -19.97
N ASN A 394 16.86 19.97 -19.81
CA ASN A 394 15.98 19.49 -20.86
C ASN A 394 14.52 19.47 -20.36
N VAL A 395 13.67 20.32 -20.89
CA VAL A 395 12.26 20.45 -20.50
C VAL A 395 11.39 19.67 -21.49
N ILE A 396 10.92 18.51 -21.06
CA ILE A 396 10.16 17.59 -21.93
C ILE A 396 8.82 18.22 -22.34
N GLY A 397 8.69 18.45 -23.65
CA GLY A 397 7.53 19.14 -24.21
C GLY A 397 7.75 20.60 -24.60
N PHE A 398 8.91 21.17 -24.25
CA PHE A 398 9.37 22.46 -24.79
C PHE A 398 10.34 22.23 -25.96
N SER A 399 10.41 23.15 -26.88
CA SER A 399 11.44 23.14 -27.92
C SER A 399 11.58 24.53 -28.53
N LYS A 400 12.84 24.98 -28.73
CA LYS A 400 13.17 26.22 -29.41
C LYS A 400 14.31 25.98 -30.39
N LYS A 401 14.16 26.46 -31.63
CA LYS A 401 15.15 26.26 -32.70
C LYS A 401 16.53 26.75 -32.26
N GLY A 402 17.54 25.89 -32.40
CA GLY A 402 18.94 26.21 -32.08
C GLY A 402 19.29 26.17 -30.58
N VAL A 403 18.38 25.76 -29.73
CA VAL A 403 18.60 25.59 -28.30
C VAL A 403 18.72 24.09 -27.98
N THR A 404 19.78 23.73 -27.27
CA THR A 404 20.06 22.35 -26.79
C THR A 404 20.15 22.29 -25.26
N ASP A 405 20.25 23.42 -24.59
CA ASP A 405 20.19 23.60 -23.16
C ASP A 405 19.14 24.69 -22.88
N GLU A 406 18.13 24.32 -22.13
CA GLU A 406 16.94 25.14 -21.86
C GLU A 406 17.05 25.89 -20.52
N SER A 407 18.25 25.90 -19.91
CA SER A 407 18.55 26.77 -18.77
C SER A 407 18.41 28.28 -19.13
N SER A 408 18.04 29.07 -18.17
CA SER A 408 17.84 30.52 -18.30
C SER A 408 16.79 30.97 -19.33
N ILE A 409 15.90 30.03 -19.73
CA ILE A 409 14.78 30.35 -20.62
C ILE A 409 13.51 30.42 -19.80
N THR A 410 12.73 31.49 -19.96
CA THR A 410 11.40 31.57 -19.36
C THR A 410 10.40 30.75 -20.17
N ILE A 411 9.82 29.75 -19.54
CA ILE A 411 8.89 28.78 -20.14
C ILE A 411 7.49 28.96 -19.55
N ARG A 412 6.48 29.04 -20.43
CA ARG A 412 5.07 29.19 -20.06
C ARG A 412 4.27 28.00 -20.51
N LYS A 413 3.08 27.85 -19.94
CA LYS A 413 2.14 26.78 -20.33
C LYS A 413 1.87 26.71 -21.84
N LYS A 414 1.72 27.86 -22.51
CA LYS A 414 1.48 27.98 -23.96
C LYS A 414 2.66 27.47 -24.82
N ASP A 415 3.86 27.43 -24.25
CA ASP A 415 5.08 27.00 -24.94
C ASP A 415 5.24 25.47 -24.90
N MET A 416 4.36 24.78 -24.12
CA MET A 416 4.44 23.35 -23.88
C MET A 416 3.52 22.57 -24.79
N VAL A 417 4.05 21.46 -25.32
CA VAL A 417 3.28 20.52 -26.16
C VAL A 417 2.62 19.45 -25.26
N SER A 418 1.30 19.51 -25.12
CA SER A 418 0.52 18.72 -24.14
C SER A 418 0.69 17.20 -24.25
N ARG A 419 1.00 16.66 -25.43
CA ARG A 419 1.23 15.20 -25.61
C ARG A 419 2.44 14.67 -24.83
N PHE A 420 3.34 15.54 -24.44
CA PHE A 420 4.55 15.18 -23.66
C PHE A 420 4.38 15.38 -22.16
N SER A 421 3.22 15.84 -21.68
CA SER A 421 2.93 15.89 -20.25
C SER A 421 2.86 14.49 -19.65
N GLU A 422 3.16 14.39 -18.37
CA GLU A 422 3.02 13.15 -17.61
C GLU A 422 1.57 12.80 -17.30
N ASP A 423 0.75 13.83 -17.07
CA ASP A 423 -0.66 13.70 -16.70
C ASP A 423 -1.60 13.77 -17.92
N VAL A 424 -2.81 13.23 -17.76
CA VAL A 424 -3.84 13.23 -18.82
C VAL A 424 -4.40 14.62 -19.13
N ARG A 425 -4.31 15.57 -18.18
CA ARG A 425 -4.77 16.96 -18.35
C ARG A 425 -3.78 17.86 -19.06
N GLY A 426 -2.55 17.40 -19.25
CA GLY A 426 -1.50 18.17 -19.90
C GLY A 426 -0.96 19.31 -19.03
N LEU A 427 -0.83 19.10 -17.73
CA LEU A 427 -0.43 20.11 -16.76
C LEU A 427 0.95 19.86 -16.14
N ILE A 428 1.45 18.60 -16.14
CA ILE A 428 2.69 18.22 -15.47
C ILE A 428 3.74 17.85 -16.52
N TYR A 429 4.92 18.47 -16.42
CA TYR A 429 6.01 18.28 -17.37
C TYR A 429 7.32 18.03 -16.66
N ARG A 430 8.12 17.08 -17.17
CA ARG A 430 9.46 16.77 -16.66
C ARG A 430 10.45 17.85 -17.04
N VAL A 431 11.28 18.22 -16.09
CA VAL A 431 12.49 19.05 -16.27
C VAL A 431 13.67 18.18 -15.87
N GLU A 432 14.42 17.72 -16.85
CA GLU A 432 15.49 16.73 -16.70
C GLU A 432 16.87 17.40 -16.74
N PHE A 433 17.79 16.88 -15.93
CA PHE A 433 19.14 17.42 -15.75
C PHE A 433 20.18 16.38 -16.17
N TYR A 434 21.12 16.80 -17.01
CA TYR A 434 22.14 15.91 -17.58
C TYR A 434 23.53 16.54 -17.47
N ARG A 435 24.52 15.72 -17.10
CA ARG A 435 25.94 16.04 -17.25
C ARG A 435 26.52 15.14 -18.33
N GLU A 436 26.81 15.72 -19.50
CA GLU A 436 27.18 14.94 -20.69
C GLU A 436 26.15 13.86 -21.01
N LYS A 437 26.51 12.56 -20.81
CA LYS A 437 25.64 11.39 -21.02
C LYS A 437 25.01 10.86 -19.73
N ASN A 438 25.33 11.45 -18.57
CA ASN A 438 24.83 11.00 -17.28
C ASN A 438 23.53 11.72 -16.92
N PHE A 439 22.55 10.99 -16.44
CA PHE A 439 21.33 11.55 -15.85
C PHE A 439 21.57 11.97 -14.39
N CYS A 440 21.33 13.23 -14.07
CA CYS A 440 21.54 13.78 -12.73
C CYS A 440 20.27 13.74 -11.87
N GLY A 441 19.10 13.78 -12.51
CA GLY A 441 17.81 13.79 -11.87
C GLY A 441 16.79 14.62 -12.65
N MET A 442 15.57 14.68 -12.15
CA MET A 442 14.52 15.53 -12.70
C MET A 442 13.66 16.14 -11.59
N ILE A 443 12.91 17.15 -11.96
CA ILE A 443 11.82 17.73 -11.18
C ILE A 443 10.60 17.86 -12.09
N ASN A 444 9.41 18.06 -11.52
CA ASN A 444 8.18 18.23 -12.31
C ASN A 444 7.63 19.65 -12.16
N ALA A 445 7.35 20.29 -13.28
CA ALA A 445 6.65 21.57 -13.35
C ALA A 445 5.14 21.32 -13.50
N LYS A 446 4.33 21.68 -12.49
CA LYS A 446 2.87 21.48 -12.46
C LYS A 446 2.16 22.83 -12.58
N PHE A 447 1.61 23.09 -13.76
CA PHE A 447 0.76 24.27 -14.00
C PHE A 447 -0.58 24.11 -13.28
N ILE A 448 -0.86 25.03 -12.35
CA ILE A 448 -2.14 25.11 -11.64
C ILE A 448 -3.01 26.25 -12.23
N LYS A 449 -4.32 26.18 -12.01
CA LYS A 449 -5.26 27.22 -12.45
C LYS A 449 -5.17 28.45 -11.57
#